data_17a7b0e1ca7513ed8a7c91a96d003ef7
#
_entry.id   17a7b0e1ca7513ed8a7c91a96d003ef7
#
_cell.length_a   1.000
_cell.length_b   1.000
_cell.length_c   1.000
_cell.angle_alpha   90.00
_cell.angle_beta   90.00
_cell.angle_gamma   90.00
#
_symmetry.space_group_name_H-M   'P 1'
#
loop_
_entity.id
_entity.type
_entity.pdbx_description
1 polymer ?
#
loop_
_entity_poly.entity_id
_entity_poly.type
_entity_poly.pdbx_seq_one_letter_code
_entity_poly.pdbx_strand_id
1 'polypeptide(L)'
;MGTYYRVQYKSEGECVSSQAEVDMLLLAFNQSLSTYIEDSEITKFNNDLGLGFAPVSHKFGSVLEAATTVWDQSDGAFDVTVGPLVNLWGFGPTDSDDFPSSAAQAAAFASVGMQNLALQRTYEGATEVFSVRKNVPGLYLDFSALAKGLGVDEVAQSLAALGCDDFMVDIGGEVRTRGLSAKARPWRIGIEAPDATRRGIIQRVLQLSNQSVATSGDYRNFRVVDGVRVDHVVDPRSGKPADNSVVSVTVVHEQAMWADAYATALMVLGADAGIQMAEKLGLAVLVITKTSDDRFVERYTPSMKQFFLEFPE
;
A
#
# COMPACT_ATOMS: atom_id res chain seq x y z
N MET A 1 11.28 -6.23 1.73
CA MET A 1 9.81 -6.22 1.52
C MET A 1 9.10 -7.52 1.99
N GLY A 2 9.79 -8.59 2.32
CA GLY A 2 9.19 -9.83 2.85
C GLY A 2 8.27 -10.59 1.87
N THR A 3 8.35 -10.29 0.56
CA THR A 3 7.54 -10.91 -0.49
C THR A 3 8.35 -11.16 -1.76
N TYR A 4 7.76 -11.84 -2.74
CA TYR A 4 8.37 -12.05 -4.05
C TYR A 4 8.30 -10.79 -4.91
N TYR A 5 9.15 -10.74 -5.94
CA TYR A 5 8.95 -9.86 -7.08
C TYR A 5 9.06 -10.61 -8.40
N ARG A 6 8.46 -10.05 -9.45
CA ARG A 6 8.53 -10.53 -10.83
C ARG A 6 8.67 -9.33 -11.76
N VAL A 7 9.65 -9.38 -12.63
CA VAL A 7 9.86 -8.39 -13.69
C VAL A 7 9.80 -9.09 -15.03
N GLN A 8 8.96 -8.61 -15.93
CA GLN A 8 8.88 -9.07 -17.31
C GLN A 8 9.03 -7.86 -18.22
N TYR A 9 9.93 -7.93 -19.15
CA TYR A 9 10.15 -6.86 -20.13
C TYR A 9 10.57 -7.44 -21.48
N LYS A 10 10.35 -6.66 -22.55
CA LYS A 10 10.80 -6.99 -23.88
C LYS A 10 12.22 -6.45 -24.03
N SER A 11 13.18 -7.35 -24.17
CA SER A 11 14.59 -7.00 -24.36
C SER A 11 14.83 -6.60 -25.81
N GLU A 12 14.76 -5.30 -26.11
CA GLU A 12 15.08 -4.73 -27.41
C GLU A 12 16.00 -3.51 -27.25
N GLY A 13 16.99 -3.36 -28.11
CA GLY A 13 17.92 -2.25 -28.07
C GLY A 13 18.73 -2.21 -26.77
N GLU A 14 18.69 -1.07 -26.07
CA GLU A 14 19.39 -0.83 -24.79
C GLU A 14 18.61 -1.33 -23.58
N CYS A 15 17.38 -1.83 -23.75
CA CYS A 15 16.56 -2.36 -22.67
C CYS A 15 17.11 -3.71 -22.17
N VAL A 16 18.09 -3.64 -21.29
CA VAL A 16 18.69 -4.80 -20.63
C VAL A 16 18.83 -4.48 -19.15
N SER A 17 18.21 -5.28 -18.29
CA SER A 17 18.35 -5.21 -16.84
C SER A 17 18.64 -6.60 -16.29
N SER A 18 19.41 -6.66 -15.22
CA SER A 18 19.74 -7.90 -14.52
C SER A 18 18.95 -8.02 -13.23
N GLN A 19 18.76 -9.24 -12.76
CA GLN A 19 18.18 -9.49 -11.43
C GLN A 19 19.01 -8.78 -10.34
N ALA A 20 20.34 -8.76 -10.45
CA ALA A 20 21.22 -8.12 -9.47
C ALA A 20 20.98 -6.61 -9.34
N GLU A 21 20.67 -5.92 -10.44
CA GLU A 21 20.34 -4.48 -10.43
C GLU A 21 19.02 -4.22 -9.72
N VAL A 22 18.00 -5.05 -9.98
CA VAL A 22 16.71 -4.97 -9.27
C VAL A 22 16.88 -5.28 -7.78
N ASP A 23 17.67 -6.33 -7.44
CA ASP A 23 17.96 -6.69 -6.05
C ASP A 23 18.67 -5.55 -5.30
N MET A 24 19.66 -4.90 -5.90
CA MET A 24 20.36 -3.75 -5.30
C MET A 24 19.42 -2.57 -5.10
N LEU A 25 18.56 -2.27 -6.05
CA LEU A 25 17.56 -1.20 -5.94
C LEU A 25 16.61 -1.47 -4.77
N LEU A 26 16.07 -2.70 -4.67
CA LEU A 26 15.15 -3.09 -3.61
C LEU A 26 15.83 -3.18 -2.24
N LEU A 27 17.11 -3.53 -2.17
CA LEU A 27 17.89 -3.47 -0.94
C LEU A 27 18.04 -2.01 -0.45
N ALA A 28 18.44 -1.09 -1.32
CA ALA A 28 18.53 0.33 -0.99
C ALA A 28 17.17 0.93 -0.60
N PHE A 29 16.11 0.51 -1.28
CA PHE A 29 14.73 0.87 -0.93
C PHE A 29 14.35 0.43 0.49
N ASN A 30 14.61 -0.83 0.82
CA ASN A 30 14.31 -1.37 2.15
C ASN A 30 15.15 -0.69 3.24
N GLN A 31 16.40 -0.31 2.96
CA GLN A 31 17.25 0.42 3.89
C GLN A 31 16.69 1.81 4.24
N SER A 32 15.90 2.41 3.36
CA SER A 32 15.22 3.68 3.65
C SER A 32 13.89 3.47 4.41
N LEU A 33 13.02 2.57 3.95
CA LEU A 33 11.59 2.58 4.33
C LEU A 33 11.11 1.35 5.12
N SER A 34 11.97 0.35 5.41
CA SER A 34 11.55 -0.86 6.09
C SER A 34 11.65 -0.75 7.61
N THR A 35 10.54 -0.92 8.31
CA THR A 35 10.48 -1.02 9.78
C THR A 35 11.03 -2.34 10.34
N TYR A 36 11.32 -3.32 9.47
CA TYR A 36 11.92 -4.61 9.83
C TYR A 36 13.45 -4.60 9.80
N ILE A 37 14.08 -3.51 9.33
CA ILE A 37 15.54 -3.32 9.31
C ILE A 37 15.92 -2.36 10.43
N GLU A 38 16.72 -2.85 11.38
CA GLU A 38 17.06 -2.14 12.60
C GLU A 38 17.77 -0.80 12.35
N ASP A 39 18.63 -0.72 11.36
CA ASP A 39 19.41 0.46 11.00
C ASP A 39 18.85 1.22 9.78
N SER A 40 17.63 0.93 9.35
CA SER A 40 16.96 1.68 8.29
C SER A 40 16.69 3.13 8.69
N GLU A 41 16.48 4.00 7.70
CA GLU A 41 16.17 5.41 7.94
C GLU A 41 14.87 5.56 8.76
N ILE A 42 13.81 4.84 8.40
CA ILE A 42 12.53 4.91 9.11
C ILE A 42 12.65 4.37 10.54
N THR A 43 13.42 3.31 10.78
CA THR A 43 13.62 2.77 12.13
C THR A 43 14.41 3.74 12.99
N LYS A 44 15.46 4.38 12.45
CA LYS A 44 16.19 5.45 13.15
C LYS A 44 15.28 6.63 13.49
N PHE A 45 14.45 7.06 12.54
CA PHE A 45 13.45 8.10 12.79
C PHE A 45 12.46 7.67 13.89
N ASN A 46 11.96 6.44 13.85
CA ASN A 46 11.01 5.93 14.85
C ASN A 46 11.63 5.88 16.25
N ASN A 47 12.89 5.50 16.36
CA ASN A 47 13.63 5.38 17.63
C ASN A 47 14.11 6.74 18.18
N ASP A 48 14.14 7.79 17.38
CA ASP A 48 14.49 9.13 17.85
C ASP A 48 13.34 9.68 18.73
N LEU A 49 13.65 10.03 19.97
CA LEU A 49 12.72 10.63 20.92
C LEU A 49 12.72 12.16 20.86
N GLY A 50 13.53 12.76 20.01
CA GLY A 50 13.60 14.19 19.80
C GLY A 50 12.28 14.75 19.24
N LEU A 51 11.91 15.96 19.68
CA LEU A 51 10.74 16.71 19.20
C LEU A 51 11.16 17.89 18.28
N GLY A 52 12.37 17.87 17.77
CA GLY A 52 12.89 18.81 16.76
C GLY A 52 12.65 18.33 15.34
N PHE A 53 12.86 19.24 14.36
CA PHE A 53 12.93 18.83 12.98
C PHE A 53 14.20 18.01 12.74
N ALA A 54 14.04 16.80 12.23
CA ALA A 54 15.11 15.93 11.77
C ALA A 54 15.12 15.89 10.23
N PRO A 55 16.28 16.04 9.58
CA PRO A 55 16.39 15.89 8.14
C PRO A 55 16.09 14.44 7.74
N VAL A 56 15.38 14.27 6.62
CA VAL A 56 15.08 12.96 6.05
C VAL A 56 15.43 12.94 4.56
N SER A 57 15.63 11.74 4.00
CA SER A 57 15.90 11.60 2.58
C SER A 57 14.72 12.12 1.73
N HIS A 58 15.00 12.48 0.49
CA HIS A 58 13.98 12.89 -0.48
C HIS A 58 12.90 11.82 -0.62
N LYS A 59 13.29 10.53 -0.68
CA LYS A 59 12.36 9.40 -0.75
C LYS A 59 11.41 9.38 0.44
N PHE A 60 11.94 9.48 1.66
CA PHE A 60 11.14 9.50 2.88
C PHE A 60 10.16 10.68 2.89
N GLY A 61 10.65 11.89 2.57
CA GLY A 61 9.80 13.09 2.52
C GLY A 61 8.68 12.99 1.50
N SER A 62 8.98 12.52 0.28
CA SER A 62 7.99 12.35 -0.79
C SER A 62 6.93 11.32 -0.44
N VAL A 63 7.31 10.22 0.21
CA VAL A 63 6.37 9.20 0.69
C VAL A 63 5.45 9.77 1.76
N LEU A 64 5.98 10.56 2.68
CA LEU A 64 5.18 11.19 3.73
C LEU A 64 4.22 12.25 3.16
N GLU A 65 4.62 13.00 2.13
CA GLU A 65 3.71 13.91 1.41
C GLU A 65 2.54 13.16 0.75
N ALA A 66 2.84 12.04 0.07
CA ALA A 66 1.81 11.20 -0.52
C ALA A 66 0.87 10.62 0.55
N ALA A 67 1.44 10.13 1.66
CA ALA A 67 0.67 9.63 2.79
C ALA A 67 -0.23 10.70 3.40
N THR A 68 0.27 11.93 3.57
CA THR A 68 -0.50 13.08 4.06
C THR A 68 -1.68 13.40 3.13
N THR A 69 -1.46 13.35 1.82
CA THR A 69 -2.51 13.58 0.83
C THR A 69 -3.64 12.56 0.95
N VAL A 70 -3.29 11.26 1.05
CA VAL A 70 -4.31 10.21 1.19
C VAL A 70 -5.00 10.26 2.56
N TRP A 71 -4.26 10.59 3.62
CA TRP A 71 -4.82 10.82 4.96
C TRP A 71 -5.90 11.91 4.93
N ASP A 72 -5.61 13.06 4.33
CA ASP A 72 -6.54 14.19 4.21
C ASP A 72 -7.77 13.83 3.37
N GLN A 73 -7.56 13.17 2.23
CA GLN A 73 -8.63 12.76 1.31
C GLN A 73 -9.53 11.66 1.88
N SER A 74 -9.01 10.82 2.76
CA SER A 74 -9.72 9.70 3.39
C SER A 74 -10.33 10.03 4.76
N ASP A 75 -10.27 11.30 5.18
CA ASP A 75 -10.72 11.74 6.51
C ASP A 75 -10.09 10.89 7.63
N GLY A 76 -8.77 10.69 7.52
CA GLY A 76 -7.96 9.96 8.49
C GLY A 76 -8.10 8.43 8.46
N ALA A 77 -8.82 7.85 7.49
CA ALA A 77 -8.91 6.39 7.36
C ALA A 77 -7.59 5.74 6.91
N PHE A 78 -6.76 6.48 6.19
CA PHE A 78 -5.38 6.13 5.90
C PHE A 78 -4.47 6.92 6.83
N ASP A 79 -3.63 6.25 7.62
CA ASP A 79 -2.72 6.92 8.54
C ASP A 79 -1.44 6.10 8.74
N VAL A 80 -0.31 6.63 8.28
CA VAL A 80 0.99 5.93 8.39
C VAL A 80 1.57 5.97 9.82
N THR A 81 0.89 6.60 10.76
CA THR A 81 1.25 6.56 12.19
C THR A 81 0.57 5.41 12.94
N VAL A 82 -0.24 4.60 12.26
CA VAL A 82 -1.01 3.48 12.85
C VAL A 82 -0.15 2.33 13.38
N GLY A 83 1.18 2.33 13.10
CA GLY A 83 2.10 1.27 13.45
C GLY A 83 2.03 0.78 14.90
N PRO A 84 1.93 1.62 15.94
CA PRO A 84 1.75 1.17 17.32
C PRO A 84 0.50 0.30 17.55
N LEU A 85 -0.60 0.60 16.84
CA LEU A 85 -1.81 -0.20 16.89
C LEU A 85 -1.65 -1.52 16.13
N VAL A 86 -1.05 -1.48 14.93
CA VAL A 86 -0.76 -2.68 14.12
C VAL A 86 0.14 -3.64 14.90
N ASN A 87 1.19 -3.12 15.57
CA ASN A 87 2.07 -3.91 16.43
C ASN A 87 1.31 -4.50 17.62
N LEU A 88 0.45 -3.70 18.27
CA LEU A 88 -0.35 -4.13 19.41
C LEU A 88 -1.32 -5.27 19.08
N TRP A 89 -1.90 -5.24 17.86
CA TRP A 89 -2.77 -6.30 17.37
C TRP A 89 -2.01 -7.51 16.81
N GLY A 90 -0.65 -7.52 16.88
CA GLY A 90 0.22 -8.61 16.49
C GLY A 90 0.43 -8.79 14.99
N PHE A 91 0.30 -7.70 14.20
CA PHE A 91 0.53 -7.69 12.74
C PHE A 91 1.82 -6.98 12.35
N GLY A 92 2.56 -6.45 13.30
CA GLY A 92 3.85 -5.79 13.10
C GLY A 92 5.05 -6.69 13.40
N PRO A 93 6.25 -6.12 13.50
CA PRO A 93 7.48 -6.86 13.77
C PRO A 93 7.54 -7.50 15.17
N THR A 94 6.66 -7.13 16.08
CA THR A 94 6.59 -7.72 17.44
C THR A 94 5.39 -8.65 17.54
N ASP A 95 5.66 -9.96 17.74
CA ASP A 95 4.60 -10.95 17.95
C ASP A 95 3.93 -10.77 19.33
N SER A 96 2.61 -10.72 19.34
CA SER A 96 1.79 -10.81 20.56
C SER A 96 0.64 -11.78 20.30
N ASP A 97 0.48 -12.81 21.13
CA ASP A 97 -0.58 -13.80 20.99
C ASP A 97 -1.83 -13.46 21.79
N ASP A 98 -1.74 -12.49 22.69
CA ASP A 98 -2.81 -12.10 23.58
C ASP A 98 -3.68 -10.98 23.00
N PHE A 99 -4.95 -10.96 23.39
CA PHE A 99 -5.84 -9.84 23.09
C PHE A 99 -5.37 -8.61 23.87
N PRO A 100 -5.13 -7.45 23.23
CA PRO A 100 -4.59 -6.30 23.91
C PRO A 100 -5.56 -5.75 24.95
N SER A 101 -5.06 -5.43 26.15
CA SER A 101 -5.88 -4.79 27.19
C SER A 101 -6.36 -3.40 26.74
N SER A 102 -7.50 -2.95 27.31
CA SER A 102 -8.03 -1.60 27.01
C SER A 102 -7.03 -0.50 27.37
N ALA A 103 -6.20 -0.68 28.39
CA ALA A 103 -5.15 0.26 28.77
C ALA A 103 -4.03 0.31 27.73
N ALA A 104 -3.61 -0.85 27.18
CA ALA A 104 -2.62 -0.93 26.11
C ALA A 104 -3.15 -0.31 24.81
N GLN A 105 -4.42 -0.56 24.47
CA GLN A 105 -5.07 0.06 23.31
C GLN A 105 -5.09 1.59 23.43
N ALA A 106 -5.49 2.12 24.58
CA ALA A 106 -5.52 3.57 24.84
C ALA A 106 -4.12 4.19 24.77
N ALA A 107 -3.10 3.50 25.31
CA ALA A 107 -1.71 3.97 25.27
C ALA A 107 -1.17 4.01 23.83
N ALA A 108 -1.39 2.96 23.03
CA ALA A 108 -0.98 2.92 21.63
C ALA A 108 -1.72 4.00 20.81
N PHE A 109 -3.01 4.15 21.01
CA PHE A 109 -3.85 5.13 20.31
C PHE A 109 -3.39 6.57 20.58
N ALA A 110 -2.91 6.89 21.78
CA ALA A 110 -2.43 8.23 22.13
C ALA A 110 -1.21 8.71 21.31
N SER A 111 -0.46 7.79 20.69
CA SER A 111 0.68 8.11 19.82
C SER A 111 0.36 8.08 18.33
N VAL A 112 -0.89 7.78 17.95
CA VAL A 112 -1.33 7.73 16.56
C VAL A 112 -1.92 9.07 16.12
N GLY A 113 -1.79 9.38 14.85
CA GLY A 113 -2.41 10.53 14.19
C GLY A 113 -1.42 11.40 13.43
N MET A 114 -1.63 11.54 12.12
CA MET A 114 -0.83 12.36 11.22
C MET A 114 -0.79 13.84 11.64
N GLN A 115 -1.80 14.35 12.37
CA GLN A 115 -1.79 15.69 12.95
C GLN A 115 -0.65 15.91 13.98
N ASN A 116 -0.04 14.83 14.46
CA ASN A 116 1.11 14.86 15.36
C ASN A 116 2.46 14.89 14.63
N LEU A 117 2.44 15.00 13.31
CA LEU A 117 3.62 15.18 12.45
C LEU A 117 3.63 16.58 11.84
N ALA A 118 4.82 17.11 11.64
CA ALA A 118 5.05 18.30 10.80
C ALA A 118 6.10 17.95 9.75
N LEU A 119 5.73 18.04 8.49
CA LEU A 119 6.63 17.91 7.35
C LEU A 119 7.00 19.32 6.87
N GLN A 120 8.27 19.58 6.72
CA GLN A 120 8.80 20.82 6.14
C GLN A 120 9.59 20.48 4.88
N ARG A 121 9.30 21.21 3.79
CA ARG A 121 10.02 21.16 2.54
C ARG A 121 10.67 22.52 2.31
N THR A 122 11.98 22.53 2.12
CA THR A 122 12.79 23.71 1.86
C THR A 122 13.70 23.46 0.66
N TYR A 123 14.38 24.51 0.19
CA TYR A 123 15.31 24.41 -0.94
C TYR A 123 16.68 24.95 -0.53
N GLU A 124 17.71 24.17 -0.74
CA GLU A 124 19.12 24.59 -0.64
C GLU A 124 19.68 24.70 -2.06
N GLY A 125 19.64 25.92 -2.60
CA GLY A 125 19.88 26.14 -4.02
C GLY A 125 18.79 25.49 -4.88
N ALA A 126 19.13 24.54 -5.75
CA ALA A 126 18.21 23.77 -6.55
C ALA A 126 17.81 22.41 -5.90
N THR A 127 18.40 22.08 -4.74
CA THR A 127 18.16 20.80 -4.06
C THR A 127 16.99 20.94 -3.10
N GLU A 128 16.01 20.06 -3.25
CA GLU A 128 14.89 19.94 -2.33
C GLU A 128 15.33 19.18 -1.06
N VAL A 129 15.00 19.71 0.11
CA VAL A 129 15.36 19.17 1.41
C VAL A 129 14.10 18.99 2.26
N PHE A 130 13.93 17.80 2.80
CA PHE A 130 12.84 17.46 3.69
C PHE A 130 13.31 17.35 5.13
N SER A 131 12.46 17.82 6.04
CA SER A 131 12.65 17.63 7.48
C SER A 131 11.31 17.29 8.13
N VAL A 132 11.33 16.37 9.07
CA VAL A 132 10.14 15.88 9.76
C VAL A 132 10.27 16.07 11.26
N ARG A 133 9.21 16.50 11.92
CA ARG A 133 9.12 16.67 13.36
C ARG A 133 7.96 15.87 13.92
N LYS A 134 8.23 15.16 15.03
CA LYS A 134 7.19 14.57 15.86
C LYS A 134 6.72 15.61 16.89
N ASN A 135 5.41 15.71 17.09
CA ASN A 135 4.83 16.58 18.11
C ASN A 135 4.51 15.83 19.41
N VAL A 136 4.54 14.49 19.36
CA VAL A 136 4.34 13.62 20.53
C VAL A 136 5.46 12.58 20.60
N PRO A 137 5.97 12.26 21.81
CA PRO A 137 6.92 11.17 22.01
C PRO A 137 6.28 9.83 21.64
N GLY A 138 7.09 8.91 21.07
CA GLY A 138 6.61 7.56 20.71
C GLY A 138 5.78 7.48 19.44
N LEU A 139 5.58 8.60 18.71
CA LEU A 139 5.00 8.55 17.37
C LEU A 139 5.87 7.66 16.47
N TYR A 140 5.24 6.74 15.78
CA TYR A 140 5.89 5.71 14.98
C TYR A 140 5.31 5.70 13.56
N LEU A 141 6.14 5.76 12.56
CA LEU A 141 5.76 5.70 11.16
C LEU A 141 5.88 4.28 10.60
N ASP A 142 4.90 3.87 9.83
CA ASP A 142 4.90 2.64 9.05
C ASP A 142 4.35 2.92 7.65
N PHE A 143 5.22 2.78 6.65
CA PHE A 143 4.85 3.00 5.25
C PHE A 143 4.40 1.72 4.53
N SER A 144 4.14 0.62 5.23
CA SER A 144 3.80 -0.69 4.62
C SER A 144 2.60 -0.63 3.68
N ALA A 145 1.65 0.30 3.94
CA ALA A 145 0.43 0.49 3.16
C ALA A 145 0.61 1.21 1.81
N LEU A 146 1.83 1.64 1.47
CA LEU A 146 2.15 2.26 0.18
C LEU A 146 3.57 1.92 -0.32
N ALA A 147 4.39 1.29 0.53
CA ALA A 147 5.78 1.01 0.20
C ALA A 147 5.94 -0.05 -0.90
N LYS A 148 5.03 -1.03 -1.00
CA LYS A 148 5.10 -2.03 -2.07
C LYS A 148 4.84 -1.37 -3.43
N GLY A 149 3.80 -0.55 -3.51
CA GLY A 149 3.48 0.24 -4.70
C GLY A 149 4.63 1.15 -5.12
N LEU A 150 5.27 1.85 -4.16
CA LEU A 150 6.44 2.68 -4.46
C LEU A 150 7.61 1.85 -4.97
N GLY A 151 7.87 0.69 -4.38
CA GLY A 151 8.93 -0.22 -4.85
C GLY A 151 8.70 -0.69 -6.29
N VAL A 152 7.46 -0.97 -6.65
CA VAL A 152 7.04 -1.27 -8.03
C VAL A 152 7.33 -0.07 -8.94
N ASP A 153 6.98 1.14 -8.51
CA ASP A 153 7.22 2.35 -9.29
C ASP A 153 8.71 2.63 -9.51
N GLU A 154 9.56 2.42 -8.51
CA GLU A 154 11.01 2.59 -8.64
C GLU A 154 11.64 1.59 -9.62
N VAL A 155 11.27 0.31 -9.55
CA VAL A 155 11.74 -0.69 -10.50
C VAL A 155 11.25 -0.36 -11.93
N ALA A 156 9.99 0.04 -12.08
CA ALA A 156 9.43 0.44 -13.36
C ALA A 156 10.13 1.68 -13.94
N GLN A 157 10.48 2.65 -13.09
CA GLN A 157 11.20 3.84 -13.49
C GLN A 157 12.64 3.52 -13.92
N SER A 158 13.31 2.59 -13.23
CA SER A 158 14.63 2.09 -13.61
C SER A 158 14.61 1.44 -15.01
N LEU A 159 13.61 0.58 -15.29
CA LEU A 159 13.43 -0.01 -16.61
C LEU A 159 13.17 1.05 -17.69
N ALA A 160 12.32 2.02 -17.38
CA ALA A 160 12.03 3.11 -18.32
C ALA A 160 13.27 3.96 -18.63
N ALA A 161 14.15 4.19 -17.66
CA ALA A 161 15.42 4.90 -17.85
C ALA A 161 16.40 4.14 -18.74
N LEU A 162 16.30 2.79 -18.80
CA LEU A 162 17.05 1.92 -19.73
C LEU A 162 16.40 1.85 -21.12
N GLY A 163 15.36 2.65 -21.41
CA GLY A 163 14.67 2.65 -22.69
C GLY A 163 13.71 1.49 -22.88
N CYS A 164 13.28 0.81 -21.81
CA CYS A 164 12.26 -0.23 -21.89
C CYS A 164 10.86 0.38 -22.07
N ASP A 165 10.16 0.00 -23.14
CA ASP A 165 8.80 0.48 -23.44
C ASP A 165 7.71 -0.55 -23.13
N ASP A 166 8.05 -1.82 -23.11
CA ASP A 166 7.12 -2.92 -22.87
C ASP A 166 7.54 -3.72 -21.63
N PHE A 167 6.90 -3.48 -20.49
CA PHE A 167 7.22 -4.21 -19.26
C PHE A 167 6.04 -4.35 -18.29
N MET A 168 6.18 -5.31 -17.38
CA MET A 168 5.35 -5.48 -16.19
C MET A 168 6.27 -5.74 -14.99
N VAL A 169 6.05 -4.99 -13.91
CA VAL A 169 6.68 -5.18 -12.60
C VAL A 169 5.59 -5.57 -11.61
N ASP A 170 5.83 -6.63 -10.85
CA ASP A 170 4.94 -7.16 -9.80
C ASP A 170 5.77 -7.36 -8.53
N ILE A 171 5.37 -6.75 -7.43
CA ILE A 171 5.95 -6.97 -6.10
C ILE A 171 4.82 -7.29 -5.13
N GLY A 172 4.67 -8.58 -4.80
CA GLY A 172 3.69 -9.02 -3.81
C GLY A 172 2.23 -8.82 -4.20
N GLY A 173 1.94 -8.58 -5.49
CA GLY A 173 0.60 -8.36 -6.03
C GLY A 173 0.33 -6.91 -6.44
N GLU A 174 1.17 -5.96 -6.05
CA GLU A 174 1.16 -4.61 -6.61
C GLU A 174 1.88 -4.64 -7.96
N VAL A 175 1.19 -4.17 -9.00
CA VAL A 175 1.66 -4.33 -10.38
C VAL A 175 1.69 -2.98 -11.10
N ARG A 176 2.74 -2.73 -11.87
CA ARG A 176 2.81 -1.64 -12.84
C ARG A 176 3.10 -2.19 -14.23
N THR A 177 2.38 -1.67 -15.20
CA THR A 177 2.55 -2.05 -16.60
C THR A 177 2.93 -0.84 -17.46
N ARG A 178 3.74 -1.08 -18.50
CA ARG A 178 4.00 -0.15 -19.59
C ARG A 178 3.88 -0.89 -20.90
N GLY A 179 3.36 -0.20 -21.95
CA GLY A 179 3.23 -0.75 -23.30
C GLY A 179 2.39 -2.03 -23.36
N LEU A 180 2.84 -2.99 -24.14
CA LEU A 180 2.12 -4.21 -24.46
C LEU A 180 2.88 -5.48 -24.02
N SER A 181 2.13 -6.53 -23.74
CA SER A 181 2.70 -7.85 -23.44
C SER A 181 3.38 -8.47 -24.69
N ALA A 182 4.13 -9.55 -24.51
CA ALA A 182 4.75 -10.30 -25.61
C ALA A 182 3.76 -10.81 -26.70
N LYS A 183 2.45 -10.76 -26.40
CA LYS A 183 1.39 -11.10 -27.35
C LYS A 183 0.83 -9.87 -28.09
N ALA A 184 1.54 -8.73 -28.05
CA ALA A 184 1.15 -7.45 -28.66
C ALA A 184 -0.28 -6.99 -28.24
N ARG A 185 -0.63 -7.17 -26.97
CA ARG A 185 -1.91 -6.77 -26.38
C ARG A 185 -1.70 -6.24 -24.97
N PRO A 186 -2.66 -5.49 -24.36
CA PRO A 186 -2.60 -5.06 -22.97
C PRO A 186 -2.24 -6.22 -22.03
N TRP A 187 -1.53 -5.92 -20.97
CA TRP A 187 -1.20 -6.87 -19.91
C TRP A 187 -2.47 -7.35 -19.23
N ARG A 188 -2.56 -8.65 -18.99
CA ARG A 188 -3.71 -9.25 -18.30
C ARG A 188 -3.35 -9.56 -16.87
N ILE A 189 -4.01 -8.88 -15.94
CA ILE A 189 -3.77 -9.03 -14.51
C ILE A 189 -5.02 -9.68 -13.89
N GLY A 190 -4.83 -10.82 -13.23
CA GLY A 190 -5.91 -11.50 -12.52
C GLY A 190 -6.11 -10.94 -11.12
N ILE A 191 -7.33 -10.59 -10.78
CA ILE A 191 -7.75 -10.31 -9.40
C ILE A 191 -8.24 -11.64 -8.81
N GLU A 192 -7.59 -12.11 -7.74
CA GLU A 192 -8.00 -13.34 -7.07
C GLU A 192 -9.33 -13.17 -6.32
N ALA A 193 -10.11 -14.24 -6.28
CA ALA A 193 -11.28 -14.30 -5.42
C ALA A 193 -10.82 -14.24 -3.95
N PRO A 194 -11.47 -13.44 -3.09
CA PRO A 194 -11.09 -13.29 -1.68
C PRO A 194 -11.55 -14.49 -0.83
N ASP A 195 -11.17 -15.69 -1.24
CA ASP A 195 -11.47 -16.95 -0.59
C ASP A 195 -10.19 -17.59 -0.06
N ALA A 196 -10.01 -17.58 1.26
CA ALA A 196 -8.82 -18.11 1.92
C ALA A 196 -8.63 -19.62 1.66
N THR A 197 -9.70 -20.35 1.34
CA THR A 197 -9.70 -21.80 1.13
C THR A 197 -9.37 -22.21 -0.31
N ARG A 198 -9.52 -21.28 -1.27
CA ARG A 198 -9.38 -21.54 -2.71
C ARG A 198 -8.40 -20.56 -3.36
N ARG A 199 -7.11 -20.84 -3.19
CA ARG A 199 -6.05 -20.01 -3.78
C ARG A 199 -6.01 -20.13 -5.31
N GLY A 200 -5.69 -19.03 -5.98
CA GLY A 200 -5.47 -18.99 -7.44
C GLY A 200 -6.76 -18.96 -8.28
N ILE A 201 -7.94 -18.90 -7.66
CA ILE A 201 -9.19 -18.66 -8.42
C ILE A 201 -9.24 -17.19 -8.80
N ILE A 202 -9.38 -16.92 -10.08
CA ILE A 202 -9.49 -15.57 -10.62
C ILE A 202 -10.96 -15.13 -10.59
N GLN A 203 -11.23 -14.06 -9.86
CA GLN A 203 -12.52 -13.40 -9.78
C GLN A 203 -12.77 -12.50 -10.99
N ARG A 204 -11.76 -11.70 -11.35
CA ARG A 204 -11.81 -10.78 -12.50
C ARG A 204 -10.45 -10.75 -13.20
N VAL A 205 -10.45 -10.38 -14.47
CA VAL A 205 -9.24 -10.09 -15.24
C VAL A 205 -9.28 -8.65 -15.69
N LEU A 206 -8.22 -7.90 -15.40
CA LEU A 206 -7.99 -6.55 -15.91
C LEU A 206 -7.11 -6.58 -17.15
N GLN A 207 -7.33 -5.62 -18.04
CA GLN A 207 -6.45 -5.30 -19.17
C GLN A 207 -5.81 -3.95 -18.90
N LEU A 208 -4.49 -3.94 -18.71
CA LEU A 208 -3.73 -2.74 -18.35
C LEU A 208 -2.66 -2.44 -19.39
N SER A 209 -2.49 -1.15 -19.73
CA SER A 209 -1.38 -0.62 -20.49
C SER A 209 -1.05 0.77 -19.94
N ASN A 210 0.19 1.00 -19.51
CA ASN A 210 0.62 2.25 -18.85
C ASN A 210 -0.15 2.57 -17.55
N GLN A 211 -0.57 1.54 -16.84
CA GLN A 211 -1.33 1.63 -15.60
C GLN A 211 -0.74 0.72 -14.55
N SER A 212 -1.06 1.02 -13.31
CA SER A 212 -0.73 0.21 -12.14
C SER A 212 -2.01 -0.30 -11.49
N VAL A 213 -1.89 -1.39 -10.74
CA VAL A 213 -2.96 -1.93 -9.92
C VAL A 213 -2.41 -2.41 -8.59
N ALA A 214 -3.13 -2.16 -7.52
CA ALA A 214 -2.88 -2.71 -6.20
C ALA A 214 -4.18 -3.27 -5.61
N THR A 215 -4.03 -4.30 -4.76
CA THR A 215 -5.17 -4.93 -4.10
C THR A 215 -4.88 -5.11 -2.62
N SER A 216 -5.66 -4.44 -1.77
CA SER A 216 -5.73 -4.70 -0.33
C SER A 216 -6.81 -5.73 -0.04
N GLY A 217 -6.55 -6.68 0.86
CA GLY A 217 -7.50 -7.72 1.22
C GLY A 217 -7.24 -8.31 2.59
N ASP A 218 -8.30 -8.63 3.33
CA ASP A 218 -8.27 -9.15 4.70
C ASP A 218 -8.11 -10.68 4.77
N TYR A 219 -8.38 -11.38 3.66
CA TYR A 219 -8.52 -12.83 3.63
C TYR A 219 -7.21 -13.61 3.79
N ARG A 220 -6.03 -12.96 3.69
CA ARG A 220 -4.71 -13.58 3.81
C ARG A 220 -4.05 -13.38 5.17
N ASN A 221 -4.22 -12.21 5.76
CA ASN A 221 -3.55 -11.78 7.00
C ASN A 221 -4.60 -11.51 8.08
N PHE A 222 -5.06 -12.55 8.73
CA PHE A 222 -5.95 -12.45 9.88
C PHE A 222 -5.45 -13.39 10.99
N ARG A 223 -5.86 -13.09 12.21
CA ARG A 223 -5.63 -13.92 13.39
C ARG A 223 -6.97 -14.31 14.00
N VAL A 224 -7.00 -15.41 14.72
CA VAL A 224 -8.15 -15.79 15.53
C VAL A 224 -7.70 -15.75 16.98
N VAL A 225 -8.20 -14.79 17.75
CA VAL A 225 -7.90 -14.60 19.18
C VAL A 225 -9.20 -14.81 19.94
N ASP A 226 -9.23 -15.76 20.87
CA ASP A 226 -10.42 -16.11 21.68
C ASP A 226 -11.68 -16.41 20.82
N GLY A 227 -11.47 -17.01 19.63
CA GLY A 227 -12.54 -17.34 18.70
C GLY A 227 -13.06 -16.15 17.87
N VAL A 228 -12.50 -14.96 18.05
CA VAL A 228 -12.79 -13.75 17.26
C VAL A 228 -11.76 -13.58 16.16
N ARG A 229 -12.22 -13.41 14.93
CA ARG A 229 -11.34 -13.06 13.80
C ARG A 229 -10.94 -11.59 13.95
N VAL A 230 -9.65 -11.33 13.90
CA VAL A 230 -9.04 -10.00 13.91
C VAL A 230 -8.24 -9.83 12.64
N ASP A 231 -8.53 -8.80 11.88
CA ASP A 231 -7.85 -8.50 10.63
C ASP A 231 -6.69 -7.53 10.87
N HIS A 232 -5.69 -7.59 9.99
CA HIS A 232 -4.52 -6.71 10.06
C HIS A 232 -4.83 -5.25 9.67
N VAL A 233 -6.01 -4.99 9.12
CA VAL A 233 -6.46 -3.65 8.75
C VAL A 233 -7.05 -2.97 9.99
N VAL A 234 -6.33 -2.00 10.53
CA VAL A 234 -6.74 -1.25 11.72
C VAL A 234 -7.26 0.12 11.29
N ASP A 235 -8.43 0.52 11.80
CA ASP A 235 -8.94 1.87 11.62
C ASP A 235 -8.24 2.84 12.61
N PRO A 236 -7.38 3.74 12.11
CA PRO A 236 -6.61 4.65 12.96
C PRO A 236 -7.49 5.65 13.72
N ARG A 237 -8.72 5.88 13.28
CA ARG A 237 -9.68 6.80 13.92
C ARG A 237 -10.32 6.21 15.16
N SER A 238 -10.45 4.89 15.22
CA SER A 238 -11.04 4.17 16.35
C SER A 238 -10.00 3.39 17.17
N GLY A 239 -8.83 3.12 16.60
CA GLY A 239 -7.79 2.26 17.18
C GLY A 239 -8.12 0.78 17.18
N LYS A 240 -9.16 0.35 16.45
CA LYS A 240 -9.64 -1.03 16.39
C LYS A 240 -9.49 -1.59 14.97
N PRO A 241 -9.44 -2.92 14.82
CA PRO A 241 -9.58 -3.55 13.51
C PRO A 241 -10.83 -3.03 12.80
N ALA A 242 -10.73 -2.85 11.48
CA ALA A 242 -11.85 -2.37 10.68
C ALA A 242 -12.99 -3.41 10.73
N ASP A 243 -14.15 -2.97 11.20
CA ASP A 243 -15.36 -3.82 11.32
C ASP A 243 -16.31 -3.49 10.17
N ASN A 244 -16.04 -4.08 9.01
CA ASN A 244 -16.89 -3.94 7.83
C ASN A 244 -16.88 -5.22 6.98
N SER A 245 -17.79 -5.29 6.02
CA SER A 245 -17.94 -6.48 5.15
C SER A 245 -16.98 -6.50 3.95
N VAL A 246 -16.07 -5.54 3.82
CA VAL A 246 -15.14 -5.47 2.69
C VAL A 246 -14.03 -6.49 2.89
N VAL A 247 -13.85 -7.36 1.92
CA VAL A 247 -12.82 -8.41 1.93
C VAL A 247 -11.72 -8.17 0.90
N SER A 248 -11.96 -7.32 -0.09
CA SER A 248 -10.94 -6.94 -1.08
C SER A 248 -11.27 -5.59 -1.71
N VAL A 249 -10.25 -4.76 -1.89
CA VAL A 249 -10.32 -3.53 -2.66
C VAL A 249 -9.18 -3.51 -3.66
N THR A 250 -9.52 -3.38 -4.95
CA THR A 250 -8.56 -3.22 -6.04
C THR A 250 -8.67 -1.83 -6.61
N VAL A 251 -7.54 -1.15 -6.75
CA VAL A 251 -7.43 0.21 -7.32
C VAL A 251 -6.53 0.19 -8.54
N VAL A 252 -6.97 0.81 -9.64
CA VAL A 252 -6.14 1.10 -10.81
C VAL A 252 -5.77 2.58 -10.81
N HIS A 253 -4.49 2.88 -10.97
CA HIS A 253 -3.93 4.23 -10.99
C HIS A 253 -2.69 4.28 -11.90
N GLU A 254 -2.24 5.46 -12.31
CA GLU A 254 -1.01 5.60 -13.09
C GLU A 254 0.24 5.14 -12.33
N GLN A 255 0.29 5.37 -11.03
CA GLN A 255 1.40 4.99 -10.14
C GLN A 255 0.93 3.96 -9.12
N ALA A 256 1.77 2.94 -8.89
CA ALA A 256 1.43 1.84 -8.00
C ALA A 256 1.39 2.27 -6.52
N MET A 257 2.21 3.24 -6.11
CA MET A 257 2.20 3.80 -4.76
C MET A 257 0.82 4.36 -4.39
N TRP A 258 0.20 5.12 -5.30
CA TRP A 258 -1.13 5.69 -5.06
C TRP A 258 -2.22 4.61 -5.07
N ALA A 259 -2.10 3.63 -5.98
CA ALA A 259 -3.03 2.50 -5.99
C ALA A 259 -3.01 1.73 -4.66
N ASP A 260 -1.82 1.45 -4.11
CA ASP A 260 -1.60 0.73 -2.84
C ASP A 260 -2.18 1.53 -1.66
N ALA A 261 -1.86 2.83 -1.56
CA ALA A 261 -2.36 3.71 -0.51
C ALA A 261 -3.89 3.84 -0.53
N TYR A 262 -4.49 4.08 -1.70
CA TYR A 262 -5.94 4.18 -1.81
C TYR A 262 -6.63 2.84 -1.54
N ALA A 263 -6.07 1.72 -1.98
CA ALA A 263 -6.65 0.41 -1.69
C ALA A 263 -6.76 0.19 -0.17
N THR A 264 -5.73 0.56 0.59
CA THR A 264 -5.75 0.51 2.05
C THR A 264 -6.77 1.48 2.67
N ALA A 265 -6.79 2.74 2.22
CA ALA A 265 -7.76 3.74 2.70
C ALA A 265 -9.21 3.26 2.52
N LEU A 266 -9.52 2.72 1.35
CA LEU A 266 -10.87 2.25 0.99
C LEU A 266 -11.28 0.98 1.74
N MET A 267 -10.32 0.09 2.08
CA MET A 267 -10.56 -1.04 2.98
C MET A 267 -11.05 -0.57 4.34
N VAL A 268 -10.40 0.44 4.92
CA VAL A 268 -10.76 1.00 6.23
C VAL A 268 -12.11 1.72 6.19
N LEU A 269 -12.36 2.49 5.13
CA LEU A 269 -13.63 3.24 4.96
C LEU A 269 -14.86 2.34 4.81
N GLY A 270 -14.68 1.12 4.30
CA GLY A 270 -15.79 0.25 3.95
C GLY A 270 -16.44 0.59 2.61
N ALA A 271 -17.39 -0.23 2.18
CA ALA A 271 -17.90 -0.22 0.80
C ALA A 271 -18.62 1.09 0.41
N ASP A 272 -19.46 1.63 1.28
CA ASP A 272 -20.29 2.80 0.94
C ASP A 272 -19.45 4.08 0.91
N ALA A 273 -18.76 4.40 2.00
CA ALA A 273 -17.91 5.58 2.08
C ALA A 273 -16.73 5.48 1.11
N GLY A 274 -16.16 4.27 0.94
CA GLY A 274 -15.07 4.01 0.01
C GLY A 274 -15.46 4.28 -1.44
N ILE A 275 -16.60 3.78 -1.93
CA ILE A 275 -17.07 4.07 -3.28
C ILE A 275 -17.37 5.56 -3.46
N GLN A 276 -18.00 6.23 -2.48
CA GLN A 276 -18.25 7.67 -2.56
C GLN A 276 -16.95 8.48 -2.67
N MET A 277 -15.94 8.16 -1.86
CA MET A 277 -14.61 8.78 -1.95
C MET A 277 -13.97 8.53 -3.32
N ALA A 278 -14.00 7.28 -3.78
CA ALA A 278 -13.40 6.89 -5.06
C ALA A 278 -14.05 7.62 -6.24
N GLU A 279 -15.37 7.75 -6.27
CA GLU A 279 -16.09 8.49 -7.30
C GLU A 279 -15.76 9.99 -7.26
N LYS A 280 -15.73 10.59 -6.06
CA LYS A 280 -15.34 12.01 -5.88
C LYS A 280 -13.93 12.30 -6.42
N LEU A 281 -12.99 11.36 -6.26
CA LEU A 281 -11.61 11.48 -6.73
C LEU A 281 -11.40 10.95 -8.16
N GLY A 282 -12.42 10.40 -8.81
CA GLY A 282 -12.31 9.80 -10.15
C GLY A 282 -11.50 8.52 -10.20
N LEU A 283 -11.29 7.84 -9.07
CA LEU A 283 -10.51 6.61 -8.99
C LEU A 283 -11.22 5.43 -9.64
N ALA A 284 -10.45 4.55 -10.27
CA ALA A 284 -10.92 3.28 -10.80
C ALA A 284 -10.79 2.20 -9.72
N VAL A 285 -11.91 1.80 -9.12
CA VAL A 285 -11.95 0.94 -7.93
C VAL A 285 -12.93 -0.20 -8.11
N LEU A 286 -12.53 -1.41 -7.69
CA LEU A 286 -13.39 -2.58 -7.47
C LEU A 286 -13.34 -2.93 -5.98
N VAL A 287 -14.51 -2.97 -5.34
CA VAL A 287 -14.70 -3.42 -3.95
C VAL A 287 -15.44 -4.75 -3.97
N ILE A 288 -14.94 -5.73 -3.25
CA ILE A 288 -15.62 -7.00 -3.02
C ILE A 288 -16.01 -7.07 -1.54
N THR A 289 -17.28 -7.28 -1.30
CA THR A 289 -17.84 -7.48 0.05
C THR A 289 -18.28 -8.92 0.22
N LYS A 290 -18.27 -9.41 1.46
CA LYS A 290 -18.78 -10.71 1.84
C LYS A 290 -20.11 -10.52 2.59
N THR A 291 -21.17 -11.16 2.12
CA THR A 291 -22.48 -11.13 2.76
C THR A 291 -22.56 -12.12 3.91
N SER A 292 -23.60 -12.01 4.75
CA SER A 292 -23.83 -12.91 5.89
C SER A 292 -24.10 -14.38 5.49
N ASP A 293 -24.47 -14.63 4.24
CA ASP A 293 -24.65 -15.96 3.64
C ASP A 293 -23.45 -16.41 2.80
N ASP A 294 -22.26 -15.86 3.11
CA ASP A 294 -20.95 -16.21 2.54
C ASP A 294 -20.82 -15.96 1.02
N ARG A 295 -21.66 -15.13 0.41
CA ARG A 295 -21.55 -14.74 -1.00
C ARG A 295 -20.67 -13.50 -1.16
N PHE A 296 -19.95 -13.44 -2.28
CA PHE A 296 -19.18 -12.25 -2.67
C PHE A 296 -20.02 -11.36 -3.58
N VAL A 297 -20.06 -10.07 -3.26
CA VAL A 297 -20.74 -9.04 -4.04
C VAL A 297 -19.73 -8.00 -4.49
N GLU A 298 -19.72 -7.71 -5.78
CA GLU A 298 -18.84 -6.73 -6.41
C GLU A 298 -19.54 -5.38 -6.54
N ARG A 299 -18.81 -4.33 -6.19
CA ARG A 299 -19.17 -2.94 -6.50
C ARG A 299 -17.97 -2.25 -7.11
N TYR A 300 -18.15 -1.43 -8.11
CA TYR A 300 -17.06 -0.74 -8.77
C TYR A 300 -17.48 0.65 -9.25
N THR A 301 -16.49 1.54 -9.34
CA THR A 301 -16.69 2.88 -9.90
C THR A 301 -16.85 2.81 -11.42
N PRO A 302 -17.56 3.77 -12.06
CA PRO A 302 -17.68 3.81 -13.51
C PRO A 302 -16.34 3.80 -14.25
N SER A 303 -15.32 4.46 -13.70
CA SER A 303 -13.96 4.50 -14.25
C SER A 303 -13.24 3.14 -14.23
N MET A 304 -13.65 2.20 -13.36
CA MET A 304 -13.06 0.86 -13.32
C MET A 304 -13.49 -0.01 -14.49
N LYS A 305 -14.71 0.20 -15.01
CA LYS A 305 -15.32 -0.67 -16.02
C LYS A 305 -14.46 -0.82 -17.29
N GLN A 306 -13.75 0.23 -17.71
CA GLN A 306 -12.91 0.23 -18.91
C GLN A 306 -11.74 -0.76 -18.85
N PHE A 307 -11.34 -1.17 -17.64
CA PHE A 307 -10.22 -2.09 -17.43
C PHE A 307 -10.63 -3.55 -17.39
N PHE A 308 -11.92 -3.87 -17.27
CA PHE A 308 -12.36 -5.26 -17.26
C PHE A 308 -12.16 -5.93 -18.61
N LEU A 309 -11.58 -7.14 -18.59
CA LEU A 309 -11.61 -8.01 -19.75
C LEU A 309 -13.02 -8.59 -19.88
N GLU A 310 -13.73 -8.16 -20.89
CA GLU A 310 -15.00 -8.80 -21.28
C GLU A 310 -14.66 -10.10 -22.02
N PHE A 311 -15.14 -11.23 -21.50
CA PHE A 311 -15.10 -12.48 -22.25
C PHE A 311 -16.28 -12.44 -23.22
N PRO A 312 -16.10 -12.75 -24.50
CA PRO A 312 -17.25 -12.96 -25.38
C PRO A 312 -18.09 -14.08 -24.80
N GLU A 313 -19.38 -13.83 -24.72
CA GLU A 313 -20.40 -14.80 -24.31
C GLU A 313 -20.36 -16.07 -25.18
#